data_bf8036c4cc6e116a5af420cdcc84c32a
#
_entry.id   bf8036c4cc6e116a5af420cdcc84c32a
#
_cell.length_a   1.000
_cell.length_b   1.000
_cell.length_c   1.000
_cell.angle_alpha   90.00
_cell.angle_beta   90.00
_cell.angle_gamma   90.00
#
_symmetry.space_group_name_H-M   'P 1'
#
loop_
_entity.id
_entity.type
_entity.pdbx_description
1 polymer ?
#
loop_
_entity_poly.entity_id
_entity_poly.type
_entity_poly.pdbx_seq_one_letter_code
_entity_poly.pdbx_strand_id
1 'polypeptide(L)'
;MKIIYCGFFKTASRSIGDFIHSVSGYNAYAGRSIDLHTHPTHCKVGDGDLLITPDDMRTSCHNGTVDNPKIYEYLKENNDMIGRDFPYFGMYKHINETYDDSKFIMCIRETESLINSYKKHDAWLLPIARNKGNAAILGVNGSYDDKYKERLRMVYESHNHKVLNYFKDKPGKLLVLKFEDIGTEKFEKDILDFLGLENPNNIKIKWIK
;
A
#
# COMPACT_ATOMS: atom_id res chain seq x y z
N MET A 1 7.71 -12.64 10.36
CA MET A 1 6.91 -11.38 10.61
C MET A 1 6.32 -10.86 9.31
N LYS A 2 5.06 -10.46 9.30
CA LYS A 2 4.43 -9.80 8.16
C LYS A 2 4.50 -8.28 8.30
N ILE A 3 5.14 -7.62 7.36
CA ILE A 3 5.21 -6.15 7.32
C ILE A 3 4.27 -5.67 6.23
N ILE A 4 3.26 -4.91 6.61
CA ILE A 4 2.21 -4.46 5.69
C ILE A 4 2.24 -2.95 5.56
N TYR A 5 2.45 -2.49 4.35
CA TYR A 5 2.25 -1.08 4.03
C TYR A 5 0.76 -0.82 3.79
N CYS A 6 0.11 -0.20 4.76
CA CYS A 6 -1.31 0.11 4.71
C CYS A 6 -1.61 1.59 4.34
N GLY A 7 -0.59 2.36 3.95
CA GLY A 7 -0.76 3.69 3.39
C GLY A 7 -1.38 3.65 1.99
N PHE A 8 -1.97 4.76 1.59
CA PHE A 8 -2.62 4.89 0.28
C PHE A 8 -1.58 4.88 -0.86
N PHE A 9 -2.06 4.72 -2.11
CA PHE A 9 -1.19 4.78 -3.29
C PHE A 9 -0.52 6.15 -3.42
N LYS A 10 0.66 6.18 -4.04
CA LYS A 10 1.47 7.40 -4.25
C LYS A 10 1.98 8.06 -2.96
N THR A 11 2.08 7.29 -1.89
CA THR A 11 2.63 7.69 -0.59
C THR A 11 3.90 6.93 -0.23
N ALA A 12 4.76 6.65 -1.23
CA ALA A 12 6.09 6.03 -1.09
C ALA A 12 6.13 4.52 -0.79
N SER A 13 5.04 3.78 -1.00
CA SER A 13 4.99 2.32 -0.75
C SER A 13 6.17 1.56 -1.35
N ARG A 14 6.56 1.88 -2.59
CA ARG A 14 7.70 1.26 -3.27
C ARG A 14 9.02 1.58 -2.58
N SER A 15 9.33 2.85 -2.35
CA SER A 15 10.60 3.26 -1.72
C SER A 15 10.78 2.66 -0.33
N ILE A 16 9.70 2.63 0.46
CA ILE A 16 9.70 2.02 1.80
C ILE A 16 9.86 0.51 1.71
N GLY A 17 9.10 -0.15 0.84
CA GLY A 17 9.18 -1.60 0.69
C GLY A 17 10.54 -2.08 0.17
N ASP A 18 11.13 -1.38 -0.81
CA ASP A 18 12.44 -1.72 -1.34
C ASP A 18 13.56 -1.45 -0.32
N PHE A 19 13.44 -0.41 0.51
CA PHE A 19 14.35 -0.16 1.62
C PHE A 19 14.30 -1.29 2.64
N ILE A 20 13.12 -1.65 3.12
CA ILE A 20 12.95 -2.73 4.10
C ILE A 20 13.48 -4.06 3.53
N HIS A 21 13.18 -4.38 2.27
CA HIS A 21 13.71 -5.56 1.58
C HIS A 21 15.24 -5.57 1.58
N SER A 22 15.85 -4.44 1.23
CA SER A 22 17.31 -4.33 1.12
C SER A 22 18.01 -4.50 2.47
N VAL A 23 17.38 -4.11 3.57
CA VAL A 23 17.91 -4.20 4.92
C VAL A 23 17.64 -5.57 5.57
N SER A 24 16.44 -6.08 5.41
CA SER A 24 16.00 -7.30 6.12
C SER A 24 16.20 -8.59 5.33
N GLY A 25 16.33 -8.52 4.02
CA GLY A 25 16.25 -9.68 3.15
C GLY A 25 14.85 -10.28 3.01
N TYR A 26 13.82 -9.72 3.64
CA TYR A 26 12.44 -10.18 3.53
C TYR A 26 11.95 -10.03 2.10
N ASN A 27 11.22 -11.02 1.62
CA ASN A 27 10.66 -10.97 0.29
C ASN A 27 9.63 -9.85 0.17
N ALA A 28 9.92 -8.89 -0.69
CA ALA A 28 8.99 -7.80 -0.99
C ALA A 28 7.93 -8.28 -2.00
N TYR A 29 6.78 -8.63 -1.50
CA TYR A 29 5.61 -8.97 -2.29
C TYR A 29 4.80 -7.72 -2.58
N ALA A 30 5.30 -6.96 -3.51
CA ALA A 30 4.49 -5.91 -4.03
C ALA A 30 4.84 -5.69 -5.47
N GLY A 31 3.89 -5.73 -6.27
CA GLY A 31 4.00 -5.31 -7.64
C GLY A 31 4.99 -6.09 -8.52
N ARG A 32 5.83 -6.97 -7.99
CA ARG A 32 6.69 -7.84 -8.80
C ARG A 32 6.16 -9.26 -8.96
N SER A 33 5.43 -9.76 -7.99
CA SER A 33 4.66 -10.99 -8.13
C SER A 33 3.22 -10.73 -8.58
N ILE A 34 2.78 -9.48 -8.48
CA ILE A 34 1.53 -8.98 -9.03
C ILE A 34 1.92 -8.11 -10.20
N ASP A 35 1.80 -8.60 -11.39
CA ASP A 35 2.08 -7.84 -12.61
C ASP A 35 0.99 -6.79 -12.85
N LEU A 36 1.02 -5.75 -12.00
CA LEU A 36 0.12 -4.60 -12.08
C LEU A 36 0.38 -3.76 -13.34
N HIS A 37 1.46 -4.04 -14.07
CA HIS A 37 1.78 -3.25 -15.27
C HIS A 37 0.97 -3.67 -16.49
N THR A 38 0.39 -4.86 -16.51
CA THR A 38 -0.31 -5.36 -17.68
C THR A 38 -1.83 -5.34 -17.59
N HIS A 39 -2.43 -5.50 -16.38
CA HIS A 39 -3.88 -5.41 -16.25
C HIS A 39 -4.33 -4.98 -14.85
N PRO A 40 -5.08 -3.88 -14.71
CA PRO A 40 -5.60 -3.40 -13.43
C PRO A 40 -6.72 -4.29 -12.85
N THR A 41 -7.17 -5.31 -13.59
CA THR A 41 -8.21 -6.25 -13.17
C THR A 41 -7.66 -7.63 -12.82
N HIS A 42 -6.36 -7.88 -13.03
CA HIS A 42 -5.75 -9.17 -12.77
C HIS A 42 -4.52 -8.96 -11.90
N CYS A 43 -4.59 -9.39 -10.67
CA CYS A 43 -3.41 -9.52 -9.82
C CYS A 43 -2.95 -10.98 -9.87
N LYS A 44 -1.71 -11.21 -10.29
CA LYS A 44 -1.07 -12.51 -10.10
C LYS A 44 -0.48 -12.55 -8.71
N VAL A 45 -0.82 -13.57 -7.95
CA VAL A 45 -0.22 -13.87 -6.67
C VAL A 45 0.46 -15.24 -6.82
N GLY A 46 1.80 -15.24 -6.83
CA GLY A 46 2.56 -16.43 -7.17
C GLY A 46 2.40 -16.82 -8.65
N ASP A 47 2.50 -18.12 -8.95
CA ASP A 47 2.38 -18.66 -10.31
C ASP A 47 0.91 -18.79 -10.80
N GLY A 48 -0.05 -18.29 -10.03
CA GLY A 48 -1.47 -18.37 -10.34
C GLY A 48 -2.08 -17.03 -10.74
N ASP A 49 -3.06 -17.07 -11.65
CA ASP A 49 -3.89 -15.91 -11.94
C ASP A 49 -4.90 -15.71 -10.81
N LEU A 50 -4.73 -14.64 -10.03
CA LEU A 50 -5.72 -14.20 -9.07
C LEU A 50 -6.49 -13.04 -9.68
N LEU A 51 -7.72 -13.32 -10.06
CA LEU A 51 -8.61 -12.28 -10.54
C LEU A 51 -9.12 -11.47 -9.33
N ILE A 52 -8.64 -10.24 -9.21
CA ILE A 52 -9.16 -9.28 -8.22
C ILE A 52 -10.12 -8.36 -8.96
N THR A 53 -11.36 -8.42 -8.56
CA THR A 53 -12.42 -7.64 -9.20
C THR A 53 -12.38 -6.17 -8.75
N PRO A 54 -12.97 -5.24 -9.52
CA PRO A 54 -13.19 -3.87 -9.07
C PRO A 54 -13.96 -3.77 -7.76
N ASP A 55 -14.86 -4.73 -7.48
CA ASP A 55 -15.60 -4.79 -6.23
C ASP A 55 -14.72 -5.22 -5.06
N ASP A 56 -13.78 -6.15 -5.25
CA ASP A 56 -12.79 -6.51 -4.24
C ASP A 56 -11.93 -5.30 -3.87
N MET A 57 -11.50 -4.52 -4.86
CA MET A 57 -10.73 -3.29 -4.64
C MET A 57 -11.53 -2.26 -3.83
N ARG A 58 -12.79 -2.06 -4.16
CA ARG A 58 -13.69 -1.14 -3.45
C ARG A 58 -13.94 -1.61 -2.03
N THR A 59 -14.25 -2.89 -1.84
CA THR A 59 -14.50 -3.50 -0.53
C THR A 59 -13.25 -3.41 0.35
N SER A 60 -12.08 -3.71 -0.18
CA SER A 60 -10.81 -3.57 0.51
C SER A 60 -10.58 -2.14 1.03
N CYS A 61 -10.79 -1.12 0.20
CA CYS A 61 -10.66 0.28 0.61
C CYS A 61 -11.70 0.70 1.66
N HIS A 62 -12.89 0.11 1.64
CA HIS A 62 -13.97 0.51 2.54
C HIS A 62 -13.96 -0.26 3.87
N ASN A 63 -13.66 -1.53 3.85
CA ASN A 63 -13.84 -2.41 5.01
C ASN A 63 -12.53 -2.88 5.66
N GLY A 64 -11.39 -2.71 5.01
CA GLY A 64 -10.10 -3.24 5.48
C GLY A 64 -9.98 -4.76 5.37
N THR A 65 -10.81 -5.37 4.50
CA THR A 65 -10.83 -6.82 4.23
C THR A 65 -10.96 -7.06 2.74
N VAL A 66 -10.44 -8.19 2.27
CA VAL A 66 -10.67 -8.72 0.93
C VAL A 66 -11.16 -10.14 1.10
N ASP A 67 -12.32 -10.45 0.58
CA ASP A 67 -12.85 -11.81 0.64
C ASP A 67 -12.32 -12.63 -0.54
N ASN A 68 -11.07 -13.09 -0.40
CA ASN A 68 -10.43 -13.91 -1.41
C ASN A 68 -9.58 -15.01 -0.76
N PRO A 69 -10.06 -16.28 -0.77
CA PRO A 69 -9.38 -17.41 -0.14
C PRO A 69 -7.94 -17.63 -0.58
N LYS A 70 -7.62 -17.40 -1.87
CA LYS A 70 -6.26 -17.58 -2.40
C LYS A 70 -5.26 -16.57 -1.82
N ILE A 71 -5.70 -15.34 -1.54
CA ILE A 71 -4.85 -14.36 -0.87
C ILE A 71 -4.55 -14.82 0.56
N TYR A 72 -5.53 -15.38 1.24
CA TYR A 72 -5.36 -15.88 2.60
C TYR A 72 -4.43 -17.10 2.66
N GLU A 73 -4.55 -18.03 1.72
CA GLU A 73 -3.62 -19.14 1.57
C GLU A 73 -2.19 -18.62 1.34
N TYR A 74 -2.02 -17.69 0.41
CA TYR A 74 -0.73 -17.08 0.13
C TYR A 74 -0.12 -16.37 1.35
N LEU A 75 -0.92 -15.61 2.09
CA LEU A 75 -0.47 -15.00 3.35
C LEU A 75 -0.05 -16.04 4.38
N LYS A 76 -0.73 -17.17 4.45
CA LYS A 76 -0.40 -18.26 5.36
C LYS A 76 0.94 -18.91 5.03
N GLU A 77 1.25 -19.09 3.76
CA GLU A 77 2.47 -19.73 3.28
C GLU A 77 3.71 -18.84 3.39
N ASN A 78 3.53 -17.51 3.41
CA ASN A 78 4.62 -16.53 3.40
C ASN A 78 4.76 -15.82 4.74
N ASN A 79 5.62 -16.33 5.62
CA ASN A 79 5.79 -15.80 6.97
C ASN A 79 6.57 -14.49 7.03
N ASP A 80 7.68 -14.39 6.28
CA ASP A 80 8.56 -13.22 6.27
C ASP A 80 8.35 -12.42 4.99
N MET A 81 7.39 -11.50 5.02
CA MET A 81 6.98 -10.76 3.83
C MET A 81 6.74 -9.28 4.09
N ILE A 82 6.89 -8.51 3.04
CA ILE A 82 6.51 -7.11 2.95
C ILE A 82 5.34 -7.01 1.96
N GLY A 83 4.13 -6.84 2.45
CA GLY A 83 2.95 -6.59 1.61
C GLY A 83 2.75 -5.10 1.40
N ARG A 84 2.66 -4.65 0.15
CA ARG A 84 2.38 -3.24 -0.20
C ARG A 84 1.41 -3.14 -1.36
N ASP A 85 0.82 -1.97 -1.54
CA ASP A 85 -0.14 -1.74 -2.60
C ASP A 85 -1.35 -2.70 -2.51
N PHE A 86 -2.10 -2.84 -3.57
CA PHE A 86 -3.27 -3.72 -3.57
C PHE A 86 -2.84 -5.19 -3.66
N PRO A 87 -3.47 -6.12 -2.91
CA PRO A 87 -4.61 -5.91 -2.02
C PRO A 87 -4.23 -5.54 -0.57
N TYR A 88 -2.95 -5.60 -0.23
CA TYR A 88 -2.47 -5.58 1.15
C TYR A 88 -2.82 -4.31 1.91
N PHE A 89 -2.79 -3.14 1.24
CA PHE A 89 -3.09 -1.87 1.89
C PHE A 89 -4.49 -1.83 2.50
N GLY A 90 -5.44 -2.59 1.93
CA GLY A 90 -6.81 -2.68 2.42
C GLY A 90 -7.07 -3.86 3.37
N MET A 91 -6.10 -4.78 3.55
CA MET A 91 -6.29 -5.99 4.35
C MET A 91 -5.81 -5.86 5.80
N TYR A 92 -5.49 -4.65 6.25
CA TYR A 92 -4.86 -4.42 7.55
C TYR A 92 -5.63 -5.00 8.74
N LYS A 93 -6.96 -5.00 8.71
CA LYS A 93 -7.78 -5.58 9.79
C LYS A 93 -7.60 -7.09 9.85
N HIS A 94 -7.86 -7.77 8.73
CA HIS A 94 -7.76 -9.21 8.65
C HIS A 94 -6.35 -9.70 9.03
N ILE A 95 -5.31 -9.05 8.49
CA ILE A 95 -3.93 -9.43 8.77
C ILE A 95 -3.58 -9.22 10.24
N ASN A 96 -4.01 -8.11 10.83
CA ASN A 96 -3.76 -7.86 12.25
C ASN A 96 -4.50 -8.83 13.18
N GLU A 97 -5.69 -9.27 12.79
CA GLU A 97 -6.51 -10.20 13.58
C GLU A 97 -6.05 -11.66 13.44
N THR A 98 -5.38 -11.97 12.33
CA THR A 98 -4.94 -13.35 12.01
C THR A 98 -3.48 -13.62 12.39
N TYR A 99 -2.62 -12.59 12.34
CA TYR A 99 -1.17 -12.74 12.53
C TYR A 99 -0.65 -11.81 13.62
N ASP A 100 -0.40 -12.36 14.79
CA ASP A 100 0.01 -11.60 16.00
C ASP A 100 1.34 -10.88 15.83
N ASP A 101 2.25 -11.40 15.01
CA ASP A 101 3.57 -10.83 14.72
C ASP A 101 3.55 -9.78 13.59
N SER A 102 2.36 -9.44 13.06
CA SER A 102 2.24 -8.47 11.98
C SER A 102 2.54 -7.04 12.45
N LYS A 103 3.22 -6.26 11.60
CA LYS A 103 3.47 -4.82 11.78
C LYS A 103 3.02 -4.04 10.56
N PHE A 104 2.56 -2.82 10.80
CA PHE A 104 1.95 -1.98 9.76
C PHE A 104 2.70 -0.66 9.64
N ILE A 105 2.87 -0.21 8.41
CA ILE A 105 3.49 1.08 8.12
C ILE A 105 2.53 1.87 7.25
N MET A 106 2.32 3.12 7.61
CA MET A 106 1.51 4.07 6.87
C MET A 106 2.31 5.34 6.66
N CYS A 107 2.40 5.79 5.42
CA CYS A 107 2.98 7.10 5.12
C CYS A 107 1.87 8.03 4.64
N ILE A 108 1.71 9.15 5.34
CA ILE A 108 0.71 10.17 5.04
C ILE A 108 1.38 11.28 4.24
N ARG A 109 0.75 11.66 3.15
CA ARG A 109 1.16 12.73 2.25
C ARG A 109 0.14 13.87 2.32
N GLU A 110 0.60 15.10 2.16
CA GLU A 110 -0.31 16.23 2.04
C GLU A 110 -1.29 16.01 0.87
N THR A 111 -2.59 16.27 1.10
CA THR A 111 -3.67 15.86 0.20
C THR A 111 -3.53 16.47 -1.21
N GLU A 112 -3.21 17.77 -1.31
CA GLU A 112 -3.04 18.41 -2.63
C GLU A 112 -1.80 17.90 -3.36
N SER A 113 -0.74 17.59 -2.61
CA SER A 113 0.46 16.98 -3.15
C SER A 113 0.18 15.57 -3.71
N LEU A 114 -0.66 14.79 -3.02
CA LEU A 114 -1.13 13.49 -3.51
C LEU A 114 -1.93 13.66 -4.81
N ILE A 115 -2.93 14.54 -4.82
CA ILE A 115 -3.78 14.83 -5.97
C ILE A 115 -2.93 15.21 -7.19
N ASN A 116 -1.95 16.11 -7.01
CA ASN A 116 -1.03 16.50 -8.06
C ASN A 116 -0.14 15.34 -8.55
N SER A 117 0.24 14.42 -7.66
CA SER A 117 0.97 13.22 -8.02
C SER A 117 0.14 12.27 -8.88
N TYR A 118 -1.14 12.12 -8.58
CA TYR A 118 -2.08 11.35 -9.40
C TYR A 118 -2.23 11.96 -10.78
N LYS A 119 -2.45 13.28 -10.88
CA LYS A 119 -2.56 13.99 -12.15
C LYS A 119 -1.34 13.75 -13.04
N LYS A 120 -0.13 13.87 -12.50
CA LYS A 120 1.11 13.62 -13.25
C LYS A 120 1.24 12.18 -13.71
N HIS A 121 0.80 11.25 -12.89
CA HIS A 121 0.89 9.83 -13.16
C HIS A 121 -0.15 9.37 -14.19
N ASP A 122 -1.37 9.89 -14.10
CA ASP A 122 -2.45 9.56 -15.03
C ASP A 122 -2.22 10.17 -16.42
N ALA A 123 -1.59 11.34 -16.49
CA ALA A 123 -1.16 11.92 -17.76
C ALA A 123 -0.08 11.07 -18.48
N TRP A 124 0.66 10.27 -17.76
CA TRP A 124 1.74 9.43 -18.30
C TRP A 124 1.29 8.03 -18.72
N LEU A 125 0.19 7.55 -18.19
CA LEU A 125 -0.22 6.16 -18.28
C LEU A 125 -1.60 6.04 -18.92
N LEU A 126 -1.59 6.34 -20.18
CA LEU A 126 -2.69 6.20 -21.14
C LEU A 126 -3.99 5.45 -20.77
N PRO A 127 -5.07 5.81 -21.45
CA PRO A 127 -6.43 5.99 -20.92
C PRO A 127 -7.20 4.72 -20.57
N ILE A 128 -6.77 3.51 -20.90
CA ILE A 128 -7.68 2.37 -20.94
C ILE A 128 -7.56 1.43 -19.72
N ALA A 129 -6.36 1.10 -19.29
CA ALA A 129 -6.18 0.07 -18.26
C ALA A 129 -6.23 0.62 -16.82
N ARG A 130 -5.76 1.84 -16.60
CA ARG A 130 -5.70 2.46 -15.27
C ARG A 130 -6.98 3.13 -14.82
N ASN A 131 -7.73 3.71 -15.75
CA ASN A 131 -9.04 4.27 -15.43
C ASN A 131 -9.97 3.25 -14.80
N LYS A 132 -9.86 1.97 -15.14
CA LYS A 132 -10.72 0.93 -14.55
C LYS A 132 -10.38 0.63 -13.09
N GLY A 133 -9.10 0.50 -12.72
CA GLY A 133 -8.69 0.22 -11.34
C GLY A 133 -8.91 1.42 -10.41
N ASN A 134 -8.44 2.61 -10.81
CA ASN A 134 -8.66 3.83 -10.04
C ASN A 134 -10.13 4.22 -10.01
N ALA A 135 -10.85 4.08 -11.13
CA ALA A 135 -12.28 4.32 -11.20
C ALA A 135 -13.06 3.40 -10.26
N ALA A 136 -12.68 2.14 -10.15
CA ALA A 136 -13.30 1.21 -9.20
C ALA A 136 -13.08 1.63 -7.75
N ILE A 137 -11.86 2.00 -7.37
CA ILE A 137 -11.53 2.48 -6.02
C ILE A 137 -12.26 3.79 -5.73
N LEU A 138 -12.27 4.72 -6.67
CA LEU A 138 -12.84 6.04 -6.50
C LEU A 138 -14.34 6.09 -6.79
N GLY A 139 -14.90 5.07 -7.45
CA GLY A 139 -16.29 5.05 -7.87
C GLY A 139 -16.62 6.12 -8.92
N VAL A 140 -15.66 6.48 -9.78
CA VAL A 140 -15.84 7.46 -10.87
C VAL A 140 -15.33 6.90 -12.19
N ASN A 141 -16.02 7.20 -13.26
CA ASN A 141 -15.60 6.87 -14.63
C ASN A 141 -15.11 8.14 -15.32
N GLY A 142 -13.97 8.08 -16.01
CA GLY A 142 -13.59 9.11 -16.93
C GLY A 142 -12.31 9.87 -16.63
N SER A 143 -12.26 11.10 -17.13
CA SER A 143 -11.11 11.98 -17.11
C SER A 143 -10.79 12.53 -15.72
N TYR A 144 -9.55 12.99 -15.54
CA TYR A 144 -9.09 13.68 -14.36
C TYR A 144 -9.67 15.11 -14.30
N ASP A 145 -10.92 15.19 -13.87
CA ASP A 145 -11.69 16.43 -13.67
C ASP A 145 -11.81 16.77 -12.16
N ASP A 146 -12.56 17.83 -11.85
CA ASP A 146 -12.74 18.25 -10.46
C ASP A 146 -13.54 17.24 -9.63
N LYS A 147 -14.46 16.52 -10.24
CA LYS A 147 -15.22 15.44 -9.59
C LYS A 147 -14.32 14.28 -9.23
N TYR A 148 -13.37 13.91 -10.09
CA TYR A 148 -12.36 12.91 -9.81
C TYR A 148 -11.47 13.33 -8.65
N LYS A 149 -10.98 14.58 -8.65
CA LYS A 149 -10.12 15.12 -7.59
C LYS A 149 -10.83 15.11 -6.23
N GLU A 150 -12.08 15.57 -6.20
CA GLU A 150 -12.88 15.58 -4.97
C GLU A 150 -13.10 14.16 -4.45
N ARG A 151 -13.41 13.22 -5.33
CA ARG A 151 -13.58 11.82 -4.94
C ARG A 151 -12.27 11.20 -4.44
N LEU A 152 -11.15 11.50 -5.09
CA LEU A 152 -9.81 11.06 -4.64
C LEU A 152 -9.50 11.59 -3.24
N ARG A 153 -9.76 12.89 -2.98
CA ARG A 153 -9.62 13.50 -1.65
C ARG A 153 -10.42 12.73 -0.61
N MET A 154 -11.71 12.57 -0.84
CA MET A 154 -12.62 11.88 0.09
C MET A 154 -12.17 10.45 0.40
N VAL A 155 -11.80 9.67 -0.62
CA VAL A 155 -11.37 8.28 -0.46
C VAL A 155 -10.03 8.22 0.27
N TYR A 156 -9.09 9.06 -0.06
CA TYR A 156 -7.78 9.14 0.59
C TYR A 156 -7.91 9.49 2.08
N GLU A 157 -8.61 10.57 2.40
CA GLU A 157 -8.80 11.04 3.78
C GLU A 157 -9.61 10.02 4.61
N SER A 158 -10.64 9.45 4.01
CA SER A 158 -11.43 8.38 4.64
C SER A 158 -10.58 7.14 4.92
N HIS A 159 -9.71 6.73 4.00
CA HIS A 159 -8.82 5.60 4.21
C HIS A 159 -7.85 5.88 5.38
N ASN A 160 -7.18 7.02 5.36
CA ASN A 160 -6.27 7.42 6.43
C ASN A 160 -6.97 7.42 7.80
N HIS A 161 -8.14 8.04 7.88
CA HIS A 161 -8.93 8.06 9.10
C HIS A 161 -9.29 6.65 9.61
N LYS A 162 -9.71 5.77 8.72
CA LYS A 162 -10.08 4.38 9.07
C LYS A 162 -8.89 3.58 9.60
N VAL A 163 -7.73 3.68 8.95
CA VAL A 163 -6.50 3.00 9.40
C VAL A 163 -6.07 3.53 10.77
N LEU A 164 -5.96 4.84 10.93
CA LEU A 164 -5.56 5.46 12.19
C LEU A 164 -6.53 5.09 13.33
N ASN A 165 -7.84 5.16 13.08
CA ASN A 165 -8.84 4.82 14.09
C ASN A 165 -8.80 3.33 14.47
N TYR A 166 -8.53 2.43 13.52
CA TYR A 166 -8.43 1.01 13.81
C TYR A 166 -7.23 0.67 14.71
N PHE A 167 -6.11 1.37 14.53
CA PHE A 167 -4.88 1.12 15.29
C PHE A 167 -4.72 1.98 16.54
N LYS A 168 -5.61 2.93 16.83
CA LYS A 168 -5.48 3.87 17.96
C LYS A 168 -5.24 3.21 19.31
N ASP A 169 -5.89 2.05 19.55
CA ASP A 169 -5.81 1.28 20.79
C ASP A 169 -4.92 0.03 20.66
N LYS A 170 -4.00 0.00 19.66
CA LYS A 170 -3.10 -1.12 19.35
C LYS A 170 -1.64 -0.64 19.33
N PRO A 171 -1.06 -0.35 20.50
CA PRO A 171 0.30 0.19 20.59
C PRO A 171 1.33 -0.76 19.96
N GLY A 172 2.32 -0.21 19.26
CA GLY A 172 3.40 -0.97 18.62
C GLY A 172 3.01 -1.71 17.33
N LYS A 173 1.75 -1.59 16.87
CA LYS A 173 1.28 -2.23 15.62
C LYS A 173 1.42 -1.35 14.38
N LEU A 174 1.28 -0.04 14.50
CA LEU A 174 1.32 0.90 13.38
C LEU A 174 2.42 1.94 13.56
N LEU A 175 3.28 2.08 12.55
CA LEU A 175 4.16 3.23 12.37
C LEU A 175 3.53 4.20 11.36
N VAL A 176 3.36 5.46 11.78
CA VAL A 176 2.88 6.54 10.91
C VAL A 176 4.03 7.45 10.54
N LEU A 177 4.28 7.60 9.25
CA LEU A 177 5.35 8.42 8.68
C LEU A 177 4.76 9.60 7.90
N LYS A 178 5.51 10.69 7.79
CA LYS A 178 5.20 11.79 6.88
C LYS A 178 5.96 11.64 5.59
N PHE A 179 5.27 11.77 4.48
CA PHE A 179 5.85 11.67 3.14
C PHE A 179 6.95 12.71 2.90
N GLU A 180 6.76 13.89 3.45
CA GLU A 180 7.67 15.03 3.31
C GLU A 180 9.03 14.78 4.00
N ASP A 181 9.09 13.84 4.94
CA ASP A 181 10.32 13.49 5.67
C ASP A 181 11.12 12.38 4.96
N ILE A 182 10.65 11.87 3.82
CA ILE A 182 11.32 10.78 3.12
C ILE A 182 12.74 11.17 2.69
N GLY A 183 13.70 10.29 2.94
CA GLY A 183 15.12 10.52 2.67
C GLY A 183 15.86 11.24 3.80
N THR A 184 15.22 11.54 4.92
CA THR A 184 15.90 11.97 6.13
C THR A 184 16.38 10.79 6.96
N GLU A 185 17.45 10.96 7.71
CA GLU A 185 17.95 9.93 8.64
C GLU A 185 16.91 9.53 9.68
N LYS A 186 16.10 10.50 10.14
CA LYS A 186 15.02 10.23 11.07
C LYS A 186 13.98 9.29 10.47
N PHE A 187 13.58 9.48 9.21
CA PHE A 187 12.62 8.64 8.52
C PHE A 187 13.09 7.18 8.43
N GLU A 188 14.35 6.98 8.06
CA GLU A 188 14.97 5.66 7.99
C GLU A 188 15.06 5.02 9.38
N LYS A 189 15.52 5.78 10.37
CA LYS A 189 15.64 5.32 11.76
C LYS A 189 14.29 4.91 12.35
N ASP A 190 13.24 5.68 12.15
CA ASP A 190 11.90 5.37 12.65
C ASP A 190 11.41 4.01 12.10
N ILE A 191 11.69 3.69 10.83
CA ILE A 191 11.37 2.38 10.23
C ILE A 191 12.17 1.26 10.88
N LEU A 192 13.48 1.45 11.01
CA LEU A 192 14.39 0.42 11.57
C LEU A 192 14.04 0.12 13.02
N ASP A 193 13.89 1.15 13.85
CA ASP A 193 13.54 1.01 15.26
C ASP A 193 12.17 0.32 15.44
N PHE A 194 11.19 0.72 14.64
CA PHE A 194 9.85 0.13 14.70
C PHE A 194 9.87 -1.35 14.35
N LEU A 195 10.65 -1.74 13.34
CA LEU A 195 10.72 -3.13 12.88
C LEU A 195 11.72 -3.97 13.70
N GLY A 196 12.59 -3.34 14.48
CA GLY A 196 13.68 -4.01 15.17
C GLY A 196 14.76 -4.51 14.20
N LEU A 197 15.05 -3.75 13.15
CA LEU A 197 16.03 -4.09 12.12
C LEU A 197 17.31 -3.30 12.31
N GLU A 198 18.44 -3.97 12.10
CA GLU A 198 19.76 -3.34 12.01
C GLU A 198 20.10 -3.02 10.56
N ASN A 199 20.86 -1.96 10.34
CA ASN A 199 21.32 -1.53 9.01
C ASN A 199 22.85 -1.37 8.98
N PRO A 200 23.61 -2.47 9.15
CA PRO A 200 25.08 -2.42 9.26
C PRO A 200 25.75 -1.88 7.98
N ASN A 201 25.10 -2.00 6.83
CA ASN A 201 25.60 -1.53 5.55
C ASN A 201 25.23 -0.08 5.23
N ASN A 202 24.59 0.62 6.15
CA ASN A 202 24.14 1.99 5.99
C ASN A 202 23.34 2.23 4.69
N ILE A 203 22.46 1.29 4.36
CA ILE A 203 21.59 1.36 3.17
C ILE A 203 20.66 2.56 3.35
N LYS A 204 20.54 3.37 2.30
CA LYS A 204 19.68 4.55 2.28
C LYS A 204 18.44 4.30 1.46
N ILE A 205 17.33 4.90 1.91
CA ILE A 205 16.09 4.85 1.15
C ILE A 205 16.26 5.59 -0.17
N LYS A 206 15.93 4.94 -1.26
CA LYS A 206 15.96 5.55 -2.60
C LYS A 206 14.59 6.08 -2.95
N TRP A 207 14.52 7.35 -3.29
CA TRP A 207 13.31 7.92 -3.84
C TRP A 207 13.02 7.36 -5.24
N ILE A 208 11.95 6.61 -5.37
CA ILE A 208 11.49 6.04 -6.64
C ILE A 208 10.31 6.89 -7.12
N LYS A 209 10.57 7.72 -8.13
CA LYS A 209 9.57 8.59 -8.76
C LYS A 209 8.56 7.82 -9.58
#